data_6546abf92e741d274214fc0515483dff
#
_entry.id   6546abf92e741d274214fc0515483dff
#
_cell.length_a   1.000
_cell.length_b   1.000
_cell.length_c   1.000
_cell.angle_alpha   90.00
_cell.angle_beta   90.00
_cell.angle_gamma   90.00
#
_symmetry.space_group_name_H-M   'P 1'
#
loop_
_entity.id
_entity.type
_entity.pdbx_description
1 polymer ?
#
loop_
_entity_poly.entity_id
_entity_poly.type
_entity_poly.pdbx_seq_one_letter_code
_entity_poly.pdbx_strand_id
1 'polypeptide(L)'
;MKASKRFAKAKGGSTLIEFAMLAPVFFFLVMGLVEFVLYQYRIYALNHVVYEATRNLQTGEVQSAGDTAAQAEAFHDEVCKHAGLMINCDSIVFDVRTYDKIDEIEFPPVEFDEDGNPINFVFEPGGPEKYSVVRASIHHKFVTPYMDKLFRMGPDMPAIVNAFCIVRNEPWS
;
A
#
# COMPACT_ATOMS: atom_id res chain seq x y z
N MET A 1 22.89 -24.10 51.92
CA MET A 1 21.75 -25.00 51.59
C MET A 1 20.38 -24.63 52.15
N LYS A 2 20.20 -23.54 52.95
CA LYS A 2 18.87 -23.13 53.49
C LYS A 2 18.07 -22.19 52.61
N ALA A 3 18.70 -21.49 51.64
CA ALA A 3 18.05 -20.54 50.73
C ALA A 3 17.19 -21.24 49.66
N SER A 4 17.66 -22.36 49.11
CA SER A 4 16.94 -23.14 48.05
C SER A 4 15.56 -23.68 48.52
N LYS A 5 15.45 -24.06 49.81
CA LYS A 5 14.20 -24.57 50.37
C LYS A 5 13.10 -23.50 50.61
N ARG A 6 13.52 -22.20 50.70
CA ARG A 6 12.58 -21.07 50.83
C ARG A 6 11.89 -20.70 49.50
N PHE A 7 12.64 -20.83 48.38
CA PHE A 7 12.06 -20.61 47.06
C PHE A 7 11.00 -21.63 46.69
N ALA A 8 11.17 -22.92 47.08
CA ALA A 8 10.20 -23.98 46.79
C ALA A 8 8.87 -23.86 47.57
N LYS A 9 8.82 -23.02 48.65
CA LYS A 9 7.62 -22.80 49.46
C LYS A 9 6.89 -21.48 49.18
N ALA A 10 7.40 -20.63 48.29
CA ALA A 10 6.79 -19.37 47.93
C ALA A 10 5.60 -19.60 46.99
N LYS A 11 4.38 -19.56 47.50
CA LYS A 11 3.13 -19.68 46.74
C LYS A 11 2.88 -18.53 45.77
N GLY A 12 3.68 -17.47 45.83
CA GLY A 12 3.56 -16.30 44.93
C GLY A 12 4.18 -16.48 43.54
N GLY A 13 4.86 -17.61 43.25
CA GLY A 13 5.49 -17.85 41.94
C GLY A 13 4.55 -18.40 40.87
N SER A 14 3.40 -18.98 41.24
CA SER A 14 2.46 -19.57 40.30
C SER A 14 1.87 -18.55 39.31
N THR A 15 1.38 -17.43 39.82
CA THR A 15 0.81 -16.35 39.01
C THR A 15 1.81 -15.73 38.03
N LEU A 16 3.10 -15.65 38.44
CA LEU A 16 4.15 -15.13 37.58
C LEU A 16 4.46 -16.07 36.44
N ILE A 17 4.43 -17.40 36.69
CA ILE A 17 4.62 -18.42 35.64
C ILE A 17 3.43 -18.45 34.69
N GLU A 18 2.20 -18.38 35.19
CA GLU A 18 0.97 -18.31 34.40
C GLU A 18 0.99 -17.07 33.49
N PHE A 19 1.34 -15.88 34.05
CA PHE A 19 1.49 -14.66 33.25
C PHE A 19 2.59 -14.81 32.21
N ALA A 20 3.76 -15.38 32.56
CA ALA A 20 4.86 -15.55 31.61
C ALA A 20 4.52 -16.49 30.45
N MET A 21 3.61 -17.44 30.62
CA MET A 21 3.13 -18.31 29.54
C MET A 21 2.09 -17.61 28.64
N LEU A 22 1.22 -16.77 29.21
CA LEU A 22 0.17 -16.09 28.43
C LEU A 22 0.67 -14.81 27.77
N ALA A 23 1.62 -14.08 28.39
CA ALA A 23 2.11 -12.80 27.89
C ALA A 23 2.65 -12.85 26.44
N PRO A 24 3.47 -13.85 26.01
CA PRO A 24 3.94 -13.89 24.64
C PRO A 24 2.82 -14.01 23.62
N VAL A 25 1.81 -14.83 23.89
CA VAL A 25 0.64 -15.00 23.02
C VAL A 25 -0.18 -13.72 22.96
N PHE A 26 -0.40 -13.10 24.11
CA PHE A 26 -1.14 -11.83 24.21
C PHE A 26 -0.43 -10.72 23.43
N PHE A 27 0.88 -10.51 23.65
CA PHE A 27 1.63 -9.49 22.92
C PHE A 27 1.72 -9.77 21.43
N PHE A 28 1.84 -11.02 21.02
CA PHE A 28 1.81 -11.38 19.60
C PHE A 28 0.48 -10.99 18.95
N LEU A 29 -0.65 -11.25 19.62
CA LEU A 29 -1.97 -10.86 19.12
C LEU A 29 -2.13 -9.33 19.07
N VAL A 30 -1.70 -8.63 20.10
CA VAL A 30 -1.78 -7.15 20.15
C VAL A 30 -0.93 -6.53 19.04
N MET A 31 0.31 -7.00 18.86
CA MET A 31 1.19 -6.52 17.80
C MET A 31 0.61 -6.80 16.41
N GLY A 32 0.05 -7.98 16.20
CA GLY A 32 -0.62 -8.32 14.94
C GLY A 32 -1.82 -7.44 14.65
N LEU A 33 -2.63 -7.10 15.66
CA LEU A 33 -3.75 -6.17 15.52
C LEU A 33 -3.28 -4.75 15.17
N VAL A 34 -2.26 -4.25 15.85
CA VAL A 34 -1.69 -2.92 15.56
C VAL A 34 -1.17 -2.87 14.13
N GLU A 35 -0.44 -3.90 13.71
CA GLU A 35 0.11 -3.96 12.35
C GLU A 35 -0.99 -4.07 11.30
N PHE A 36 -2.05 -4.82 11.56
CA PHE A 36 -3.22 -4.88 10.69
C PHE A 36 -3.89 -3.51 10.52
N VAL A 37 -4.04 -2.76 11.61
CA VAL A 37 -4.59 -1.39 11.57
C VAL A 37 -3.69 -0.46 10.75
N LEU A 38 -2.36 -0.55 10.90
CA LEU A 38 -1.41 0.22 10.09
C LEU A 38 -1.47 -0.16 8.62
N TYR A 39 -1.65 -1.43 8.31
CA TYR A 39 -1.87 -1.90 6.93
C TYR A 39 -3.14 -1.30 6.32
N GLN A 40 -4.25 -1.36 7.04
CA GLN A 40 -5.52 -0.76 6.59
C GLN A 40 -5.41 0.77 6.43
N TYR A 41 -4.68 1.44 7.33
CA TYR A 41 -4.41 2.86 7.20
C TYR A 41 -3.62 3.19 5.92
N ARG A 42 -2.63 2.37 5.55
CA ARG A 42 -1.88 2.55 4.30
C ARG A 42 -2.77 2.38 3.06
N ILE A 43 -3.69 1.41 3.06
CA ILE A 43 -4.67 1.25 1.99
C ILE A 43 -5.52 2.52 1.85
N TYR A 44 -6.06 3.01 2.95
CA TYR A 44 -6.86 4.23 2.96
C TYR A 44 -6.07 5.44 2.47
N ALA A 45 -4.86 5.63 2.99
CA ALA A 45 -4.00 6.76 2.63
C ALA A 45 -3.61 6.72 1.14
N LEU A 46 -3.25 5.54 0.61
CA LEU A 46 -2.94 5.39 -0.81
C LEU A 46 -4.14 5.70 -1.70
N ASN A 47 -5.33 5.21 -1.36
CA ASN A 47 -6.55 5.53 -2.09
C ASN A 47 -6.85 7.03 -2.09
N HIS A 48 -6.67 7.70 -0.96
CA HIS A 48 -6.86 9.15 -0.86
C HIS A 48 -5.88 9.91 -1.76
N VAL A 49 -4.59 9.57 -1.70
CA VAL A 49 -3.55 10.19 -2.52
C VAL A 49 -3.83 10.01 -4.01
N VAL A 50 -4.20 8.79 -4.43
CA VAL A 50 -4.53 8.49 -5.84
C VAL A 50 -5.77 9.27 -6.28
N TYR A 51 -6.79 9.36 -5.45
CA TYR A 51 -8.00 10.11 -5.76
C TYR A 51 -7.70 11.61 -5.99
N GLU A 52 -6.93 12.24 -5.09
CA GLU A 52 -6.57 13.65 -5.22
C GLU A 52 -5.69 13.91 -6.46
N ALA A 53 -4.66 13.08 -6.69
CA ALA A 53 -3.80 13.23 -7.86
C ALA A 53 -4.55 12.99 -9.18
N THR A 54 -5.51 12.05 -9.20
CA THR A 54 -6.32 11.76 -10.40
C THR A 54 -7.22 12.93 -10.80
N ARG A 55 -7.56 13.82 -9.88
CA ARG A 55 -8.31 15.04 -10.18
C ARG A 55 -7.56 15.93 -11.19
N ASN A 56 -6.25 16.04 -11.09
CA ASN A 56 -5.44 16.83 -12.00
C ASN A 56 -5.31 16.17 -13.39
N LEU A 57 -5.40 14.83 -13.45
CA LEU A 57 -5.60 14.12 -14.72
C LEU A 57 -6.96 14.45 -15.34
N GLN A 58 -8.01 14.46 -14.53
CA GLN A 58 -9.38 14.74 -14.97
C GLN A 58 -9.52 16.14 -15.57
N THR A 59 -8.88 17.15 -14.97
CA THR A 59 -8.93 18.55 -15.43
C THR A 59 -7.97 18.88 -16.56
N GLY A 60 -7.09 17.97 -16.96
CA GLY A 60 -6.09 18.19 -18.01
C GLY A 60 -4.83 18.93 -17.56
N GLU A 61 -4.69 19.18 -16.27
CA GLU A 61 -3.54 19.90 -15.72
C GLU A 61 -2.22 19.12 -15.94
N VAL A 62 -2.27 17.80 -15.69
CA VAL A 62 -1.12 16.91 -15.95
C VAL A 62 -0.76 16.88 -17.42
N GLN A 63 -1.75 16.79 -18.32
CA GLN A 63 -1.54 16.73 -19.76
C GLN A 63 -0.95 18.04 -20.33
N SER A 64 -1.13 19.14 -19.62
CA SER A 64 -0.55 20.45 -20.02
C SER A 64 0.96 20.56 -19.73
N ALA A 65 1.54 19.65 -18.97
CA ALA A 65 2.96 19.69 -18.57
C ALA A 65 3.95 19.44 -19.73
N GLY A 66 3.47 18.94 -20.88
CA GLY A 66 4.32 18.75 -22.05
C GLY A 66 4.34 17.30 -22.57
N ASP A 67 5.52 16.70 -22.68
CA ASP A 67 5.65 15.31 -23.12
C ASP A 67 5.29 14.31 -22.02
N THR A 68 5.21 13.03 -22.37
CA THR A 68 4.79 11.95 -21.44
C THR A 68 5.69 11.88 -20.20
N ALA A 69 6.97 12.17 -20.31
CA ALA A 69 7.89 12.15 -19.18
C ALA A 69 7.61 13.31 -18.22
N ALA A 70 7.41 14.53 -18.73
CA ALA A 70 7.02 15.69 -17.94
C ALA A 70 5.64 15.53 -17.30
N GLN A 71 4.71 14.89 -17.99
CA GLN A 71 3.38 14.55 -17.44
C GLN A 71 3.47 13.55 -16.30
N ALA A 72 4.33 12.53 -16.43
CA ALA A 72 4.55 11.53 -15.37
C ALA A 72 5.20 12.17 -14.14
N GLU A 73 6.15 13.08 -14.32
CA GLU A 73 6.79 13.84 -13.24
C GLU A 73 5.77 14.77 -12.55
N ALA A 74 4.96 15.50 -13.30
CA ALA A 74 3.92 16.37 -12.76
C ALA A 74 2.88 15.59 -11.94
N PHE A 75 2.49 14.41 -12.42
CA PHE A 75 1.59 13.51 -11.70
C PHE A 75 2.24 12.97 -10.41
N HIS A 76 3.50 12.55 -10.47
CA HIS A 76 4.26 12.10 -9.31
C HIS A 76 4.39 13.21 -8.25
N ASP A 77 4.70 14.44 -8.66
CA ASP A 77 4.79 15.59 -7.77
C ASP A 77 3.46 15.86 -7.06
N GLU A 78 2.35 15.75 -7.77
CA GLU A 78 1.02 15.91 -7.19
C GLU A 78 0.71 14.84 -6.15
N VAL A 79 1.06 13.60 -6.44
CA VAL A 79 0.97 12.49 -5.48
C VAL A 79 1.79 12.78 -4.23
N CYS A 80 3.01 13.29 -4.39
CA CYS A 80 3.91 13.62 -3.28
C CYS A 80 3.36 14.73 -2.37
N LYS A 81 2.62 15.69 -2.92
CA LYS A 81 1.95 16.75 -2.12
C LYS A 81 0.91 16.17 -1.15
N HIS A 82 0.25 15.10 -1.55
CA HIS A 82 -0.81 14.47 -0.77
C HIS A 82 -0.33 13.24 0.02
N ALA A 83 0.88 12.73 -0.26
CA ALA A 83 1.50 11.64 0.48
C ALA A 83 1.79 12.07 1.92
N GLY A 84 1.10 11.46 2.89
CA GLY A 84 1.32 11.71 4.31
C GLY A 84 2.58 11.02 4.83
N LEU A 85 2.85 11.20 6.14
CA LEU A 85 4.04 10.66 6.83
C LEU A 85 4.21 9.12 6.71
N MET A 86 3.15 8.39 6.41
CA MET A 86 3.15 6.91 6.39
C MET A 86 3.41 6.32 5.00
N ILE A 87 3.43 7.13 3.97
CA ILE A 87 3.68 6.71 2.59
C ILE A 87 4.88 7.50 2.06
N ASN A 88 5.95 6.78 1.72
CA ASN A 88 7.03 7.36 0.96
C ASN A 88 6.59 7.47 -0.51
N CYS A 89 6.45 8.69 -1.02
CA CYS A 89 5.96 8.93 -2.37
C CYS A 89 6.88 8.31 -3.45
N ASP A 90 8.19 8.29 -3.23
CA ASP A 90 9.16 7.70 -4.16
C ASP A 90 9.00 6.17 -4.31
N SER A 91 8.30 5.55 -3.36
CA SER A 91 8.02 4.10 -3.40
C SER A 91 6.71 3.74 -4.09
N ILE A 92 5.94 4.74 -4.53
CA ILE A 92 4.68 4.52 -5.23
C ILE A 92 4.97 4.32 -6.71
N VAL A 93 4.50 3.22 -7.25
CA VAL A 93 4.56 2.94 -8.69
C VAL A 93 3.17 3.09 -9.28
N PHE A 94 3.08 3.78 -10.42
CA PHE A 94 1.81 4.10 -11.07
C PHE A 94 1.67 3.39 -12.41
N ASP A 95 0.46 2.88 -12.64
CA ASP A 95 0.00 2.41 -13.95
C ASP A 95 -1.21 3.27 -14.35
N VAL A 96 -1.03 4.09 -15.36
CA VAL A 96 -2.06 5.00 -15.88
C VAL A 96 -2.36 4.61 -17.31
N ARG A 97 -3.59 4.21 -17.57
CA ARG A 97 -4.05 3.77 -18.89
C ARG A 97 -5.28 4.54 -19.30
N THR A 98 -5.45 4.71 -20.61
CA THR A 98 -6.57 5.44 -21.18
C THR A 98 -7.38 4.57 -22.12
N TYR A 99 -8.71 4.72 -22.06
CA TYR A 99 -9.67 3.98 -22.84
C TYR A 99 -10.70 4.94 -23.47
N ASP A 100 -11.20 4.59 -24.65
CA ASP A 100 -12.25 5.38 -25.31
C ASP A 100 -13.61 5.14 -24.70
N LYS A 101 -13.87 3.93 -24.21
CA LYS A 101 -15.14 3.52 -23.62
C LYS A 101 -14.94 2.78 -22.31
N ILE A 102 -15.95 2.84 -21.47
CA ILE A 102 -15.95 2.20 -20.16
C ILE A 102 -15.96 0.66 -20.25
N ASP A 103 -16.53 0.10 -21.29
CA ASP A 103 -16.61 -1.34 -21.55
C ASP A 103 -15.30 -1.93 -22.09
N GLU A 104 -14.35 -1.08 -22.47
CA GLU A 104 -13.00 -1.45 -22.93
C GLU A 104 -11.99 -1.48 -21.79
N ILE A 105 -12.39 -1.08 -20.57
CA ILE A 105 -11.47 -1.00 -19.43
C ILE A 105 -11.02 -2.41 -19.01
N GLU A 106 -9.72 -2.63 -19.09
CA GLU A 106 -9.07 -3.86 -18.64
C GLU A 106 -8.08 -3.57 -17.52
N PHE A 107 -8.01 -4.48 -16.56
CA PHE A 107 -7.02 -4.47 -15.48
C PHE A 107 -6.05 -5.64 -15.66
N PRO A 108 -4.99 -5.48 -16.45
CA PRO A 108 -4.02 -6.55 -16.61
C PRO A 108 -3.41 -6.92 -15.25
N PRO A 109 -3.15 -8.21 -15.00
CA PRO A 109 -2.45 -8.63 -13.80
C PRO A 109 -1.09 -7.93 -13.71
N VAL A 110 -0.66 -7.62 -12.48
CA VAL A 110 0.66 -7.05 -12.27
C VAL A 110 1.69 -8.14 -12.47
N GLU A 111 2.65 -7.90 -13.35
CA GLU A 111 3.83 -8.73 -13.53
C GLU A 111 4.98 -8.13 -12.72
N PHE A 112 5.78 -8.98 -12.08
CA PHE A 112 6.88 -8.56 -11.22
C PHE A 112 8.20 -9.12 -11.71
N ASP A 113 9.26 -8.34 -11.53
CA ASP A 113 10.64 -8.80 -11.70
C ASP A 113 11.09 -9.67 -10.50
N GLU A 114 12.35 -10.13 -10.54
CA GLU A 114 12.96 -10.94 -9.48
C GLU A 114 13.08 -10.18 -8.14
N ASP A 115 13.09 -8.84 -8.18
CA ASP A 115 13.16 -7.97 -7.01
C ASP A 115 11.76 -7.58 -6.49
N GLY A 116 10.68 -8.01 -7.18
CA GLY A 116 9.29 -7.75 -6.83
C GLY A 116 8.79 -6.38 -7.29
N ASN A 117 9.46 -5.72 -8.23
CA ASN A 117 8.97 -4.47 -8.81
C ASN A 117 8.03 -4.77 -9.98
N PRO A 118 6.94 -4.00 -10.14
CA PRO A 118 6.04 -4.16 -11.28
C PRO A 118 6.73 -3.73 -12.58
N ILE A 119 6.68 -4.59 -13.62
CA ILE A 119 7.36 -4.38 -14.89
C ILE A 119 6.42 -4.01 -16.06
N ASN A 120 5.10 -4.17 -15.87
CA ASN A 120 4.12 -3.92 -16.92
C ASN A 120 3.31 -2.63 -16.68
N PHE A 121 3.81 -1.71 -15.86
CA PHE A 121 3.19 -0.42 -15.61
C PHE A 121 3.55 0.57 -16.72
N VAL A 122 2.55 1.34 -17.15
CA VAL A 122 2.66 2.35 -18.20
C VAL A 122 2.08 3.68 -17.70
N PHE A 123 2.46 4.77 -18.35
CA PHE A 123 1.90 6.08 -18.06
C PHE A 123 1.31 6.69 -19.34
N GLU A 124 -0.01 6.57 -19.49
CA GLU A 124 -0.78 7.05 -20.64
C GLU A 124 -2.00 7.84 -20.13
N PRO A 125 -1.83 9.14 -19.77
CA PRO A 125 -2.89 9.92 -19.13
C PRO A 125 -4.07 10.28 -20.03
N GLY A 126 -3.91 10.08 -21.35
CA GLY A 126 -4.96 10.31 -22.34
C GLY A 126 -5.31 11.77 -22.58
N GLY A 127 -6.28 11.96 -23.47
CA GLY A 127 -6.81 13.27 -23.85
C GLY A 127 -8.18 13.58 -23.22
N PRO A 128 -8.81 14.68 -23.65
CA PRO A 128 -10.13 15.06 -23.18
C PRO A 128 -11.20 14.01 -23.51
N GLU A 129 -12.24 13.94 -22.68
CA GLU A 129 -13.40 13.04 -22.79
C GLU A 129 -13.11 11.52 -22.73
N LYS A 130 -11.83 11.12 -22.56
CA LYS A 130 -11.42 9.74 -22.40
C LYS A 130 -11.58 9.24 -20.96
N TYR A 131 -11.57 7.92 -20.77
CA TYR A 131 -11.55 7.30 -19.45
C TYR A 131 -10.10 7.00 -19.06
N SER A 132 -9.64 7.61 -17.96
CA SER A 132 -8.33 7.36 -17.38
C SER A 132 -8.48 6.42 -16.19
N VAL A 133 -7.72 5.34 -16.23
CA VAL A 133 -7.64 4.33 -15.15
C VAL A 133 -6.28 4.48 -14.49
N VAL A 134 -6.29 4.80 -13.21
CA VAL A 134 -5.09 4.96 -12.41
C VAL A 134 -5.00 3.82 -11.40
N ARG A 135 -3.92 3.08 -11.45
CA ARG A 135 -3.55 2.10 -10.43
C ARG A 135 -2.23 2.55 -9.78
N ALA A 136 -2.21 2.59 -8.47
CA ALA A 136 -1.01 2.84 -7.69
C ALA A 136 -0.71 1.63 -6.82
N SER A 137 0.56 1.29 -6.70
CA SER A 137 1.02 0.14 -5.91
C SER A 137 2.20 0.54 -5.04
N ILE A 138 2.20 0.09 -3.79
CA ILE A 138 3.33 0.19 -2.86
C ILE A 138 3.61 -1.15 -2.21
N HIS A 139 4.88 -1.42 -1.96
CA HIS A 139 5.29 -2.58 -1.16
C HIS A 139 4.97 -2.37 0.31
N HIS A 140 4.43 -3.40 0.94
CA HIS A 140 4.21 -3.44 2.39
C HIS A 140 5.02 -4.57 3.01
N LYS A 141 5.84 -4.22 3.99
CA LYS A 141 6.62 -5.18 4.76
C LYS A 141 6.04 -5.29 6.17
N PHE A 142 5.60 -6.49 6.53
CA PHE A 142 5.14 -6.80 7.88
C PHE A 142 6.33 -7.02 8.83
N VAL A 143 6.21 -6.52 10.06
CA VAL A 143 7.19 -6.70 11.12
C VAL A 143 6.84 -7.92 11.97
N THR A 144 5.54 -8.15 12.21
CA THR A 144 5.06 -9.29 13.00
C THR A 144 5.33 -10.61 12.25
N PRO A 145 6.00 -11.58 12.90
CA PRO A 145 6.26 -12.88 12.28
C PRO A 145 4.98 -13.53 11.75
N TYR A 146 5.08 -14.17 10.60
CA TYR A 146 3.99 -14.88 9.90
C TYR A 146 2.90 -13.98 9.27
N MET A 147 2.75 -12.68 9.62
CA MET A 147 1.78 -11.80 8.98
C MET A 147 2.06 -11.65 7.48
N ASP A 148 3.30 -11.52 7.10
CA ASP A 148 3.75 -11.51 5.72
C ASP A 148 3.22 -12.71 4.91
N LYS A 149 3.21 -13.92 5.49
CA LYS A 149 2.69 -15.12 4.84
C LYS A 149 1.18 -15.13 4.63
N LEU A 150 0.43 -14.39 5.46
CA LEU A 150 -1.04 -14.31 5.36
C LEU A 150 -1.50 -13.32 4.28
N PHE A 151 -0.71 -12.27 4.03
CA PHE A 151 -1.08 -11.19 3.11
C PHE A 151 -0.30 -11.19 1.79
N ARG A 152 0.61 -12.11 1.63
CA ARG A 152 1.39 -12.33 0.42
C ARG A 152 0.52 -12.90 -0.68
N MET A 153 0.63 -12.39 -1.90
CA MET A 153 -0.12 -12.88 -3.06
C MET A 153 0.38 -14.22 -3.63
N GLY A 154 1.59 -14.64 -3.26
CA GLY A 154 2.22 -15.88 -3.71
C GLY A 154 3.47 -16.22 -2.89
N PRO A 155 4.10 -17.40 -3.11
CA PRO A 155 5.25 -17.86 -2.33
C PRO A 155 6.42 -16.87 -2.33
N ASP A 156 6.68 -16.22 -3.47
CA ASP A 156 7.81 -15.32 -3.72
C ASP A 156 7.37 -13.89 -4.01
N MET A 157 6.08 -13.56 -3.83
CA MET A 157 5.57 -12.20 -4.06
C MET A 157 5.53 -11.41 -2.76
N PRO A 158 5.95 -10.13 -2.77
CA PRO A 158 5.80 -9.25 -1.60
C PRO A 158 4.32 -8.97 -1.32
N ALA A 159 4.01 -8.55 -0.09
CA ALA A 159 2.71 -7.97 0.20
C ALA A 159 2.62 -6.59 -0.45
N ILE A 160 1.55 -6.35 -1.21
CA ILE A 160 1.36 -5.12 -1.99
C ILE A 160 0.06 -4.47 -1.55
N VAL A 161 0.12 -3.16 -1.39
CA VAL A 161 -1.08 -2.31 -1.24
C VAL A 161 -1.34 -1.69 -2.60
N ASN A 162 -2.57 -1.87 -3.11
CA ASN A 162 -3.02 -1.28 -4.35
C ASN A 162 -4.16 -0.30 -4.10
N ALA A 163 -4.18 0.78 -4.89
CA ALA A 163 -5.29 1.70 -5.00
C ALA A 163 -5.68 1.85 -6.47
N PHE A 164 -6.97 2.05 -6.72
CA PHE A 164 -7.53 2.20 -8.06
C PHE A 164 -8.46 3.40 -8.11
N CYS A 165 -8.35 4.16 -9.19
CA CYS A 165 -9.28 5.24 -9.50
C CYS A 165 -9.59 5.23 -10.99
N ILE A 166 -10.87 5.40 -11.34
CA ILE A 166 -11.33 5.54 -12.72
C ILE A 166 -12.02 6.88 -12.82
N VAL A 167 -11.58 7.71 -13.75
CA VAL A 167 -12.19 9.01 -14.02
C VAL A 167 -12.45 9.18 -15.50
N ARG A 168 -13.44 9.99 -15.83
CA ARG A 168 -13.60 10.51 -17.18
C ARG A 168 -12.99 11.91 -17.24
N ASN A 169 -12.07 12.10 -18.15
CA ASN A 169 -11.43 13.39 -18.37
C ASN A 169 -12.47 14.42 -18.84
N GLU A 170 -12.34 15.64 -18.37
CA GLU A 170 -13.19 16.75 -18.78
C GLU A 170 -12.88 17.17 -20.22
N PRO A 171 -13.83 17.85 -20.92
CA PRO A 171 -13.56 18.41 -22.23
C PRO A 171 -12.74 19.71 -22.07
N TRP A 172 -11.42 19.59 -22.03
CA TRP A 172 -10.51 20.72 -22.12
C TRP A 172 -10.02 20.96 -23.55
N SER A 173 -9.69 22.18 -23.89
CA SER A 173 -9.17 22.61 -25.20
C SER A 173 -7.72 23.11 -25.08
#